data_322fcaf577ea8016fd1ad228a7de573f
#
_entry.id   322fcaf577ea8016fd1ad228a7de573f
#
_cell.length_a   1.000
_cell.length_b   1.000
_cell.length_c   1.000
_cell.angle_alpha   90.00
_cell.angle_beta   90.00
_cell.angle_gamma   90.00
#
_symmetry.space_group_name_H-M   'P 1'
#
loop_
_entity.id
_entity.type
_entity.pdbx_description
1 polymer ?
#
loop_
_entity_poly.entity_id
_entity_poly.type
_entity_poly.pdbx_seq_one_letter_code
_entity_poly.pdbx_strand_id
1 'polypeptide(L)'
;TSTVEEGGSIPAQELWMGSGWQERDKELNRTKSGLCRLFTPAYENDEDFMDEYGMCNRFKAKPYQQQIRDSLAGNPRQLASYIRKFPWTIEEAFYRDADLCPFNVLKLNEQLSVMSFLSEPMYVQGNFVWEDDVKDTLVNFVESNSGRFLLHKNVDLSQGWNYVEGDEKKKPLNSNVVIGVDPFDHKTVDIVDQKRMSMGGCYGFHKFDGLDSDLSETFLFEYLARPDDPDDFYEDCLMAAYFFGCKVLVENNKSGFLNYFDRRGYSPWLIRPKGGRKTQRGISAGVASKEQLASAFASYIENNTEKIIFPRLLNDLLDFDIQNSTKNDATMASGWAIVAAYRLKRTKKIAINEESEENNIDFDFSDISMI
;
A
#
# COMPACT_ATOMS: atom_id res chain seq x y z
N THR A 1 33.50 0.41 -8.18
CA THR A 1 32.16 0.93 -8.49
C THR A 1 31.25 -0.25 -8.71
N SER A 2 30.28 -0.45 -7.85
CA SER A 2 29.24 -1.47 -8.05
C SER A 2 27.92 -0.77 -8.25
N THR A 3 27.28 -1.00 -9.40
CA THR A 3 25.86 -0.74 -9.59
C THR A 3 25.08 -1.86 -8.90
N VAL A 4 23.94 -1.53 -8.31
CA VAL A 4 23.06 -2.53 -7.68
C VAL A 4 22.30 -3.25 -8.78
N GLU A 5 22.56 -4.55 -8.94
CA GLU A 5 21.85 -5.39 -9.91
C GLU A 5 20.49 -5.84 -9.36
N GLU A 6 19.62 -6.31 -10.26
CA GLU A 6 18.30 -6.86 -9.93
C GLU A 6 18.37 -7.93 -8.83
N GLY A 7 17.47 -7.85 -7.85
CA GLY A 7 17.43 -8.74 -6.69
C GLY A 7 18.39 -8.41 -5.56
N GLY A 8 19.41 -7.55 -5.80
CA GLY A 8 20.38 -7.14 -4.78
C GLY A 8 20.08 -5.80 -4.09
N SER A 9 18.99 -5.12 -4.46
CA SER A 9 18.73 -3.74 -4.02
C SER A 9 18.48 -3.61 -2.52
N ILE A 10 17.73 -4.53 -1.89
CA ILE A 10 17.43 -4.47 -0.46
C ILE A 10 18.68 -4.73 0.39
N PRO A 11 19.43 -5.83 0.20
CA PRO A 11 20.67 -6.06 0.94
C PRO A 11 21.71 -4.95 0.74
N ALA A 12 21.81 -4.39 -0.48
CA ALA A 12 22.72 -3.29 -0.76
C ALA A 12 22.29 -1.99 -0.07
N GLN A 13 20.99 -1.72 0.00
CA GLN A 13 20.45 -0.57 0.71
C GLN A 13 20.64 -0.70 2.23
N GLU A 14 20.41 -1.88 2.80
CA GLU A 14 20.66 -2.16 4.22
C GLU A 14 22.15 -2.00 4.56
N LEU A 15 23.03 -2.52 3.69
CA LEU A 15 24.47 -2.35 3.83
C LEU A 15 24.86 -0.88 3.77
N TRP A 16 24.31 -0.12 2.82
CA TRP A 16 24.55 1.33 2.70
C TRP A 16 24.10 2.09 3.94
N MET A 17 22.87 1.81 4.43
CA MET A 17 22.35 2.44 5.64
C MET A 17 23.20 2.11 6.87
N GLY A 18 23.69 0.87 6.98
CA GLY A 18 24.59 0.45 8.05
C GLY A 18 26.02 1.00 7.95
N SER A 19 26.36 1.73 6.86
CA SER A 19 27.72 2.22 6.57
C SER A 19 27.89 3.73 6.82
N GLY A 20 26.91 4.40 7.46
CA GLY A 20 26.98 5.83 7.77
C GLY A 20 28.02 6.14 8.85
N TRP A 21 29.05 6.93 8.50
CA TRP A 21 30.10 7.27 9.46
C TRP A 21 29.61 8.16 10.61
N GLN A 22 28.62 9.01 10.37
CA GLN A 22 28.03 9.87 11.40
C GLN A 22 27.20 9.08 12.41
N GLU A 23 26.66 7.94 11.99
CA GLU A 23 25.82 7.03 12.78
C GLU A 23 26.61 5.88 13.42
N ARG A 24 27.95 5.96 13.36
CA ARG A 24 28.81 4.90 13.91
C ARG A 24 28.71 4.76 15.41
N ASP A 25 28.94 3.56 15.89
CA ASP A 25 29.20 3.30 17.29
C ASP A 25 30.46 4.09 17.72
N LYS A 26 30.29 5.02 18.68
CA LYS A 26 31.35 5.90 19.13
C LYS A 26 32.36 5.20 20.02
N GLU A 27 31.96 4.15 20.72
CA GLU A 27 32.85 3.36 21.59
C GLU A 27 33.74 2.44 20.76
N LEU A 28 33.15 1.74 19.79
CA LEU A 28 33.88 0.84 18.89
C LEU A 28 34.52 1.57 17.70
N ASN A 29 34.22 2.86 17.50
CA ASN A 29 34.65 3.71 16.39
C ASN A 29 34.46 3.05 15.01
N ARG A 30 33.35 2.35 14.82
CA ARG A 30 33.01 1.67 13.57
C ARG A 30 31.52 1.79 13.24
N THR A 31 31.22 1.74 11.95
CA THR A 31 29.84 1.67 11.45
C THR A 31 29.24 0.29 11.73
N LYS A 32 27.90 0.17 11.69
CA LYS A 32 27.18 -1.08 11.89
C LYS A 32 27.62 -2.19 10.92
N SER A 33 27.94 -1.82 9.65
CA SER A 33 28.43 -2.73 8.62
C SER A 33 29.95 -2.96 8.65
N GLY A 34 30.69 -2.15 9.40
CA GLY A 34 32.17 -2.10 9.35
C GLY A 34 32.73 -1.36 8.12
N LEU A 35 31.89 -0.83 7.22
CA LEU A 35 32.27 -0.11 6.01
C LEU A 35 31.90 1.36 6.11
N CYS A 36 32.57 2.23 5.32
CA CYS A 36 32.19 3.63 5.16
C CYS A 36 31.55 3.82 3.78
N ARG A 37 30.38 4.46 3.74
CA ARG A 37 29.70 4.77 2.49
C ARG A 37 30.30 5.99 1.80
N LEU A 38 30.49 5.88 0.49
CA LEU A 38 30.85 6.98 -0.41
C LEU A 38 29.97 6.86 -1.66
N PHE A 39 29.34 7.95 -2.06
CA PHE A 39 28.58 8.02 -3.31
C PHE A 39 29.22 9.06 -4.23
N THR A 40 29.38 8.69 -5.50
CA THR A 40 29.83 9.59 -6.56
C THR A 40 28.79 9.57 -7.66
N PRO A 41 28.16 10.72 -7.99
CA PRO A 41 27.21 10.81 -9.09
C PRO A 41 27.80 10.34 -10.41
N ALA A 42 27.00 9.66 -11.24
CA ALA A 42 27.48 9.10 -12.49
C ALA A 42 28.12 10.14 -13.44
N TYR A 43 27.59 11.37 -13.45
CA TYR A 43 28.13 12.45 -14.28
C TYR A 43 29.49 13.01 -13.78
N GLU A 44 29.95 12.61 -12.60
CA GLU A 44 31.28 12.94 -12.08
C GLU A 44 32.31 11.83 -12.34
N ASN A 45 31.84 10.68 -12.85
CA ASN A 45 32.69 9.52 -13.13
C ASN A 45 32.41 8.93 -14.54
N ASP A 46 32.03 9.76 -15.49
CA ASP A 46 31.74 9.37 -16.86
C ASP A 46 33.03 9.38 -17.69
N GLU A 47 33.48 8.20 -18.10
CA GLU A 47 34.80 7.99 -18.78
C GLU A 47 34.86 8.74 -20.10
N ASP A 48 33.76 8.93 -20.81
CA ASP A 48 33.74 9.65 -22.11
C ASP A 48 34.04 11.14 -21.96
N PHE A 49 34.00 11.66 -20.75
CA PHE A 49 34.24 13.07 -20.43
C PHE A 49 35.44 13.29 -19.49
N MET A 50 36.28 12.26 -19.28
CA MET A 50 37.50 12.37 -18.48
C MET A 50 38.64 12.97 -19.28
N ASP A 51 39.47 13.77 -18.60
CA ASP A 51 40.74 14.23 -19.13
C ASP A 51 41.86 13.20 -18.86
N GLU A 52 43.07 13.52 -19.31
CA GLU A 52 44.28 12.68 -19.14
C GLU A 52 44.66 12.42 -17.67
N TYR A 53 44.12 13.21 -16.73
CA TYR A 53 44.32 13.08 -15.28
C TYR A 53 43.18 12.35 -14.60
N GLY A 54 42.17 11.86 -15.36
CA GLY A 54 41.00 11.18 -14.83
C GLY A 54 39.98 12.12 -14.21
N MET A 55 40.00 13.42 -14.50
CA MET A 55 39.02 14.39 -14.02
C MET A 55 37.85 14.51 -15.00
N CYS A 56 36.66 14.18 -14.57
CA CYS A 56 35.49 14.24 -15.41
C CYS A 56 34.95 15.68 -15.57
N ASN A 57 34.67 16.07 -16.81
CA ASN A 57 34.03 17.34 -17.12
C ASN A 57 32.50 17.23 -16.88
N ARG A 58 32.06 17.42 -15.63
CA ARG A 58 30.66 17.33 -15.22
C ARG A 58 29.73 18.28 -15.98
N PHE A 59 30.22 19.42 -16.45
CA PHE A 59 29.42 20.40 -17.21
C PHE A 59 29.08 19.90 -18.62
N LYS A 60 29.81 18.92 -19.14
CA LYS A 60 29.47 18.23 -20.40
C LYS A 60 28.78 16.90 -20.15
N ALA A 61 29.22 16.11 -19.18
CA ALA A 61 28.69 14.80 -18.86
C ALA A 61 27.25 14.86 -18.42
N LYS A 62 26.87 15.76 -17.49
CA LYS A 62 25.52 15.86 -16.96
C LYS A 62 24.46 16.21 -18.03
N PRO A 63 24.66 17.25 -18.91
CA PRO A 63 23.71 17.51 -20.00
C PRO A 63 23.59 16.34 -21.00
N TYR A 64 24.70 15.63 -21.28
CA TYR A 64 24.66 14.46 -22.14
C TYR A 64 23.80 13.34 -21.54
N GLN A 65 24.01 13.01 -20.28
CA GLN A 65 23.20 12.02 -19.58
C GLN A 65 21.73 12.46 -19.48
N GLN A 66 21.44 13.78 -19.36
CA GLN A 66 20.09 14.30 -19.41
C GLN A 66 19.43 14.05 -20.77
N GLN A 67 20.12 14.28 -21.87
CA GLN A 67 19.59 14.00 -23.21
C GLN A 67 19.21 12.51 -23.37
N ILE A 68 20.01 11.60 -22.78
CA ILE A 68 19.66 10.17 -22.79
C ILE A 68 18.39 9.93 -21.96
N ARG A 69 18.28 10.51 -20.76
CA ARG A 69 17.07 10.39 -19.92
C ARG A 69 15.83 10.92 -20.66
N ASP A 70 15.95 12.06 -21.33
CA ASP A 70 14.87 12.66 -22.10
C ASP A 70 14.46 11.77 -23.29
N SER A 71 15.42 11.13 -23.95
CA SER A 71 15.12 10.19 -25.04
C SER A 71 14.39 8.93 -24.58
N LEU A 72 14.58 8.54 -23.32
CA LEU A 72 13.96 7.38 -22.70
C LEU A 72 12.62 7.71 -21.98
N ALA A 73 12.22 8.99 -21.93
CA ALA A 73 11.00 9.44 -21.21
C ALA A 73 9.71 8.74 -21.67
N GLY A 74 9.67 8.31 -22.95
CA GLY A 74 8.54 7.54 -23.50
C GLY A 74 8.47 6.08 -23.03
N ASN A 75 9.51 5.57 -22.33
CA ASN A 75 9.57 4.21 -21.80
C ASN A 75 10.02 4.22 -20.33
N PRO A 76 9.08 4.30 -19.37
CA PRO A 76 9.39 4.43 -17.95
C PRO A 76 10.31 3.33 -17.41
N ARG A 77 10.20 2.09 -17.91
CA ARG A 77 11.05 0.97 -17.48
C ARG A 77 12.49 1.15 -17.91
N GLN A 78 12.72 1.51 -19.19
CA GLN A 78 14.07 1.74 -19.69
C GLN A 78 14.69 2.96 -19.01
N LEU A 79 13.90 4.00 -18.75
CA LEU A 79 14.36 5.18 -18.01
C LEU A 79 14.77 4.83 -16.58
N ALA A 80 13.93 4.07 -15.84
CA ALA A 80 14.25 3.64 -14.48
C ALA A 80 15.52 2.76 -14.44
N SER A 81 15.67 1.84 -15.40
CA SER A 81 16.89 1.03 -15.54
C SER A 81 18.14 1.88 -15.83
N TYR A 82 18.03 2.88 -16.69
CA TYR A 82 19.10 3.80 -17.00
C TYR A 82 19.49 4.64 -15.77
N ILE A 83 18.51 5.22 -15.08
CA ILE A 83 18.72 6.02 -13.86
C ILE A 83 19.44 5.20 -12.80
N ARG A 84 19.05 3.95 -12.57
CA ARG A 84 19.72 3.06 -11.61
C ARG A 84 21.17 2.76 -11.99
N LYS A 85 21.45 2.57 -13.27
CA LYS A 85 22.82 2.31 -13.76
C LYS A 85 23.71 3.53 -13.75
N PHE A 86 23.13 4.71 -13.98
CA PHE A 86 23.79 6.00 -14.01
C PHE A 86 23.16 6.99 -13.04
N PRO A 87 23.20 6.68 -11.73
CA PRO A 87 22.52 7.48 -10.73
C PRO A 87 23.20 8.83 -10.50
N TRP A 88 22.41 9.86 -10.33
CA TRP A 88 22.86 11.19 -9.91
C TRP A 88 22.76 11.40 -8.42
N THR A 89 21.89 10.63 -7.78
CA THR A 89 21.70 10.63 -6.33
C THR A 89 21.74 9.20 -5.80
N ILE A 90 21.88 9.07 -4.49
CA ILE A 90 21.93 7.75 -3.86
C ILE A 90 20.58 7.02 -3.96
N GLU A 91 19.49 7.76 -3.94
CA GLU A 91 18.14 7.25 -4.09
C GLU A 91 17.96 6.59 -5.47
N GLU A 92 18.43 7.27 -6.52
CA GLU A 92 18.42 6.73 -7.88
C GLU A 92 19.20 5.41 -8.01
N ALA A 93 20.28 5.26 -7.23
CA ALA A 93 21.08 4.03 -7.24
C ALA A 93 20.31 2.80 -6.72
N PHE A 94 19.28 3.03 -5.91
CA PHE A 94 18.45 1.98 -5.34
C PHE A 94 17.07 1.83 -6.02
N TYR A 95 16.86 2.51 -7.15
CA TYR A 95 15.63 2.31 -7.94
C TYR A 95 15.46 0.84 -8.29
N ARG A 96 14.26 0.33 -8.05
CA ARG A 96 13.91 -1.03 -8.44
C ARG A 96 13.44 -1.03 -9.89
N ASP A 97 13.91 -2.01 -10.62
CA ASP A 97 13.54 -2.27 -11.99
C ASP A 97 12.84 -3.63 -12.00
N ALA A 98 11.53 -3.62 -12.08
CA ALA A 98 10.76 -4.84 -12.13
C ALA A 98 10.22 -5.03 -13.56
N ASP A 99 10.84 -5.90 -14.33
CA ASP A 99 10.41 -6.22 -15.71
C ASP A 99 8.96 -6.71 -15.78
N LEU A 100 8.44 -7.25 -14.68
CA LEU A 100 7.09 -7.82 -14.58
C LEU A 100 6.07 -6.91 -13.90
N CYS A 101 6.54 -5.77 -13.30
CA CYS A 101 5.66 -4.85 -12.61
C CYS A 101 4.74 -4.11 -13.60
N PRO A 102 3.41 -4.18 -13.46
CA PRO A 102 2.47 -3.52 -14.36
C PRO A 102 2.34 -2.01 -14.09
N PHE A 103 3.00 -1.49 -13.05
CA PHE A 103 2.86 -0.12 -12.57
C PHE A 103 3.98 0.79 -13.07
N ASN A 104 3.81 2.09 -12.89
CA ASN A 104 4.85 3.09 -13.18
C ASN A 104 5.95 3.03 -12.12
N VAL A 105 6.96 2.22 -12.39
CA VAL A 105 8.10 1.95 -11.50
C VAL A 105 8.85 3.25 -11.13
N LEU A 106 8.93 4.22 -12.07
CA LEU A 106 9.61 5.49 -11.82
C LEU A 106 8.89 6.28 -10.71
N LYS A 107 7.59 6.50 -10.87
CA LYS A 107 6.77 7.23 -9.86
C LYS A 107 6.80 6.55 -8.49
N LEU A 108 6.73 5.21 -8.47
CA LEU A 108 6.80 4.45 -7.22
C LEU A 108 8.16 4.61 -6.52
N ASN A 109 9.26 4.55 -7.27
CA ASN A 109 10.59 4.76 -6.71
C ASN A 109 10.79 6.21 -6.21
N GLU A 110 10.31 7.20 -6.97
CA GLU A 110 10.34 8.61 -6.54
C GLU A 110 9.59 8.80 -5.22
N GLN A 111 8.37 8.25 -5.12
CA GLN A 111 7.58 8.36 -3.90
C GLN A 111 8.22 7.61 -2.72
N LEU A 112 8.75 6.41 -2.95
CA LEU A 112 9.47 5.65 -1.94
C LEU A 112 10.69 6.43 -1.42
N SER A 113 11.40 7.10 -2.33
CA SER A 113 12.50 7.98 -1.98
C SER A 113 12.02 9.13 -1.09
N VAL A 114 10.98 9.85 -1.49
CA VAL A 114 10.39 10.92 -0.68
C VAL A 114 10.06 10.42 0.74
N MET A 115 9.37 9.29 0.85
CA MET A 115 8.99 8.72 2.16
C MET A 115 10.21 8.34 3.01
N SER A 116 11.28 7.87 2.38
CA SER A 116 12.51 7.44 3.08
C SER A 116 13.34 8.61 3.65
N PHE A 117 13.16 9.82 3.10
CA PHE A 117 13.90 11.03 3.54
C PHE A 117 13.11 11.93 4.48
N LEU A 118 11.84 11.62 4.75
CA LEU A 118 11.10 12.36 5.75
C LEU A 118 11.74 12.20 7.14
N SER A 119 11.92 13.30 7.84
CA SER A 119 12.42 13.30 9.23
C SER A 119 11.47 12.59 10.18
N GLU A 120 10.17 12.66 9.88
CA GLU A 120 9.11 11.97 10.61
C GLU A 120 8.15 11.30 9.63
N PRO A 121 7.68 10.07 9.92
CA PRO A 121 6.71 9.40 9.07
C PRO A 121 5.37 10.16 9.06
N MET A 122 4.62 10.05 7.96
CA MET A 122 3.28 10.65 7.83
C MET A 122 2.17 9.78 8.46
N TYR A 123 2.53 8.80 9.24
CA TYR A 123 1.62 7.90 9.95
C TYR A 123 2.01 7.74 11.41
N VAL A 124 1.07 7.29 12.22
CA VAL A 124 1.27 6.85 13.60
C VAL A 124 1.04 5.35 13.69
N GLN A 125 1.80 4.68 14.54
CA GLN A 125 1.66 3.24 14.77
C GLN A 125 0.78 2.99 15.99
N GLY A 126 -0.13 2.01 15.91
CA GLY A 126 -1.03 1.68 17.01
C GLY A 126 -1.94 0.50 16.71
N ASN A 127 -2.99 0.37 17.50
CA ASN A 127 -4.04 -0.63 17.32
C ASN A 127 -5.42 -0.02 17.47
N PHE A 128 -6.38 -0.52 16.72
CA PHE A 128 -7.79 -0.33 17.05
C PHE A 128 -8.14 -1.26 18.21
N VAL A 129 -8.83 -0.76 19.20
CA VAL A 129 -9.22 -1.51 20.40
C VAL A 129 -10.67 -1.21 20.77
N TRP A 130 -11.39 -2.21 21.25
CA TRP A 130 -12.71 -2.00 21.81
C TRP A 130 -12.61 -1.19 23.12
N GLU A 131 -13.58 -0.31 23.35
CA GLU A 131 -13.68 0.44 24.58
C GLU A 131 -13.82 -0.51 25.77
N ASP A 132 -13.00 -0.31 26.82
CA ASP A 132 -12.92 -1.17 28.01
C ASP A 132 -12.71 -2.67 27.72
N ASP A 133 -12.11 -3.02 26.57
CA ASP A 133 -11.93 -4.39 26.09
C ASP A 133 -13.27 -5.18 25.89
N VAL A 134 -14.38 -4.47 25.81
CA VAL A 134 -15.72 -5.07 25.63
C VAL A 134 -16.08 -5.05 24.15
N LYS A 135 -16.18 -6.24 23.54
CA LYS A 135 -16.53 -6.38 22.13
C LYS A 135 -17.91 -5.76 21.81
N ASP A 136 -18.00 -5.20 20.60
CA ASP A 136 -19.21 -4.58 20.06
C ASP A 136 -19.64 -3.27 20.77
N THR A 137 -18.69 -2.63 21.47
CA THR A 137 -18.81 -1.27 22.02
C THR A 137 -18.27 -0.22 21.03
N LEU A 138 -17.70 0.87 21.49
CA LEU A 138 -16.94 1.80 20.67
C LEU A 138 -15.55 1.26 20.37
N VAL A 139 -14.96 1.70 19.27
CA VAL A 139 -13.57 1.40 18.92
C VAL A 139 -12.76 2.67 18.98
N ASN A 140 -11.63 2.60 19.69
CA ASN A 140 -10.66 3.67 19.78
C ASN A 140 -9.35 3.25 19.10
N PHE A 141 -8.59 4.23 18.59
CA PHE A 141 -7.22 3.98 18.15
C PHE A 141 -6.26 4.34 19.26
N VAL A 142 -5.42 3.39 19.66
CA VAL A 142 -4.42 3.55 20.72
C VAL A 142 -3.03 3.46 20.12
N GLU A 143 -2.26 4.53 20.22
CA GLU A 143 -0.88 4.58 19.75
C GLU A 143 0.00 3.61 20.53
N SER A 144 0.84 2.86 19.82
CA SER A 144 1.77 1.90 20.39
C SER A 144 2.88 1.57 19.40
N ASN A 145 4.12 1.61 19.86
CA ASN A 145 5.29 1.23 19.04
C ASN A 145 5.30 -0.26 18.63
N SER A 146 4.49 -1.10 19.27
CA SER A 146 4.26 -2.50 18.90
C SER A 146 2.94 -2.73 18.20
N GLY A 147 2.22 -1.67 17.83
CA GLY A 147 0.96 -1.73 17.13
C GLY A 147 1.09 -2.36 15.74
N ARG A 148 0.04 -3.01 15.29
CA ARG A 148 -0.01 -3.67 13.97
C ARG A 148 -0.49 -2.76 12.85
N PHE A 149 -1.15 -1.65 13.19
CA PHE A 149 -1.64 -0.66 12.24
C PHE A 149 -0.69 0.52 12.11
N LEU A 150 -0.55 1.01 10.88
CA LEU A 150 -0.02 2.34 10.59
C LEU A 150 -1.19 3.20 10.13
N LEU A 151 -1.53 4.24 10.89
CA LEU A 151 -2.66 5.13 10.63
C LEU A 151 -2.15 6.47 10.09
N HIS A 152 -2.74 6.99 9.02
CA HIS A 152 -2.41 8.29 8.45
C HIS A 152 -2.61 9.41 9.47
N LYS A 153 -1.62 10.30 9.68
CA LYS A 153 -1.65 11.36 10.71
C LYS A 153 -2.82 12.35 10.55
N ASN A 154 -3.32 12.55 9.33
CA ASN A 154 -4.44 13.46 9.09
C ASN A 154 -5.82 12.85 9.40
N VAL A 155 -5.88 11.58 9.81
CA VAL A 155 -7.13 10.98 10.30
C VAL A 155 -7.49 11.62 11.63
N ASP A 156 -8.60 12.35 11.66
CA ASP A 156 -9.07 13.01 12.88
C ASP A 156 -9.71 11.98 13.83
N LEU A 157 -9.01 11.66 14.89
CA LEU A 157 -9.47 10.71 15.93
C LEU A 157 -10.55 11.30 16.85
N SER A 158 -10.71 12.62 16.88
CA SER A 158 -11.71 13.30 17.71
C SER A 158 -13.11 13.27 17.12
N GLN A 159 -13.20 13.14 15.79
CA GLN A 159 -14.48 12.96 15.10
C GLN A 159 -14.84 11.48 15.18
N GLY A 160 -15.95 11.16 15.84
CA GLY A 160 -16.45 9.80 15.84
C GLY A 160 -16.74 9.33 14.42
N TRP A 161 -15.82 8.59 13.85
CA TRP A 161 -16.00 7.88 12.58
C TRP A 161 -17.03 6.74 12.72
N ASN A 162 -17.40 6.41 13.97
CA ASN A 162 -18.34 5.38 14.32
C ASN A 162 -19.77 5.74 13.88
N TYR A 163 -20.06 5.57 12.63
CA TYR A 163 -21.40 5.71 12.07
C TYR A 163 -22.15 4.38 12.20
N VAL A 164 -22.54 4.07 13.43
CA VAL A 164 -23.35 2.86 13.69
C VAL A 164 -24.69 3.29 14.27
N GLU A 165 -25.77 3.02 13.56
CA GLU A 165 -27.12 3.30 13.97
C GLU A 165 -27.85 2.01 14.40
N GLY A 166 -28.43 1.99 15.60
CA GLY A 166 -29.40 1.02 16.09
C GLY A 166 -28.87 -0.18 16.87
N ASP A 167 -29.63 -0.62 17.85
CA ASP A 167 -29.28 -1.61 18.88
C ASP A 167 -29.18 -3.07 18.41
N GLU A 168 -29.75 -3.43 17.27
CA GLU A 168 -29.85 -4.85 16.91
C GLU A 168 -29.02 -5.29 15.70
N LYS A 169 -28.68 -4.40 14.79
CA LYS A 169 -27.82 -4.73 13.63
C LYS A 169 -27.06 -3.50 13.18
N LYS A 170 -25.89 -3.35 13.72
CA LYS A 170 -24.92 -2.33 13.31
C LYS A 170 -24.76 -2.37 11.80
N LYS A 171 -25.06 -1.27 11.12
CA LYS A 171 -24.90 -1.13 9.66
C LYS A 171 -23.78 -0.15 9.37
N PRO A 172 -22.88 -0.43 8.41
CA PRO A 172 -21.89 0.55 7.98
C PRO A 172 -22.59 1.69 7.23
N LEU A 173 -22.52 2.89 7.77
CA LEU A 173 -23.18 4.08 7.19
C LEU A 173 -22.21 4.95 6.40
N ASN A 174 -20.91 4.82 6.67
CA ASN A 174 -19.90 5.60 5.96
C ASN A 174 -19.68 5.05 4.55
N SER A 175 -20.12 5.81 3.55
CA SER A 175 -19.93 5.47 2.14
C SER A 175 -18.63 6.03 1.54
N ASN A 176 -17.91 6.92 2.26
CA ASN A 176 -16.69 7.56 1.75
C ASN A 176 -15.44 6.72 1.99
N VAL A 177 -15.51 5.78 2.93
CA VAL A 177 -14.40 4.87 3.21
C VAL A 177 -14.76 3.46 2.80
N VAL A 178 -13.78 2.70 2.35
CA VAL A 178 -13.88 1.26 2.10
C VAL A 178 -12.61 0.59 2.59
N ILE A 179 -12.72 -0.67 2.95
CA ILE A 179 -11.58 -1.50 3.35
C ILE A 179 -11.41 -2.64 2.35
N GLY A 180 -10.17 -2.89 1.94
CA GLY A 180 -9.77 -4.07 1.19
C GLY A 180 -8.97 -5.01 2.07
N VAL A 181 -9.23 -6.32 1.96
CA VAL A 181 -8.60 -7.34 2.79
C VAL A 181 -8.15 -8.52 1.95
N ASP A 182 -6.90 -8.93 2.16
CA ASP A 182 -6.34 -10.21 1.74
C ASP A 182 -6.02 -11.03 2.99
N PRO A 183 -6.89 -11.99 3.37
CA PRO A 183 -6.72 -12.75 4.61
C PRO A 183 -5.71 -13.88 4.42
N PHE A 184 -5.08 -14.33 5.51
CA PHE A 184 -4.35 -15.59 5.58
C PHE A 184 -5.14 -16.64 6.35
N ASP A 185 -4.82 -17.92 6.15
CA ASP A 185 -5.42 -19.04 6.88
C ASP A 185 -4.36 -19.83 7.66
N HIS A 186 -4.82 -20.61 8.64
CA HIS A 186 -4.03 -21.67 9.21
C HIS A 186 -3.71 -22.72 8.14
N LYS A 187 -2.55 -22.61 7.50
CA LYS A 187 -2.00 -23.77 6.81
C LYS A 187 -1.12 -24.51 7.80
N THR A 188 -1.33 -25.82 7.92
CA THR A 188 -0.35 -26.75 8.50
C THR A 188 0.96 -26.49 7.76
N VAL A 189 1.92 -25.95 8.48
CA VAL A 189 3.23 -25.60 7.92
C VAL A 189 3.96 -26.92 7.72
N ASP A 190 4.12 -27.35 6.48
CA ASP A 190 5.17 -28.27 6.13
C ASP A 190 6.50 -27.59 6.49
N ILE A 191 7.26 -28.20 7.40
CA ILE A 191 8.43 -27.63 8.12
C ILE A 191 9.56 -27.11 7.19
N VAL A 192 9.44 -27.30 5.89
CA VAL A 192 10.51 -27.05 4.90
C VAL A 192 10.54 -25.61 4.37
N ASP A 193 9.45 -24.84 4.48
CA ASP A 193 9.36 -23.50 3.86
C ASP A 193 9.03 -22.35 4.85
N GLN A 194 9.66 -22.34 6.03
CA GLN A 194 9.47 -21.26 7.02
C GLN A 194 9.91 -19.86 6.56
N LYS A 195 10.51 -19.70 5.39
CA LYS A 195 11.14 -18.43 5.00
C LYS A 195 10.19 -17.35 4.44
N ARG A 196 8.96 -17.67 4.05
CA ARG A 196 7.98 -16.66 3.56
C ARG A 196 6.53 -17.12 3.76
N MET A 197 6.01 -16.98 4.97
CA MET A 197 4.57 -17.13 5.19
C MET A 197 3.83 -15.88 4.69
N SER A 198 2.69 -16.08 3.99
CA SER A 198 1.76 -15.00 3.61
C SER A 198 1.29 -14.24 4.84
N MET A 199 1.29 -12.93 4.78
CA MET A 199 0.72 -12.06 5.82
C MET A 199 -0.77 -11.81 5.57
N GLY A 200 -1.47 -11.32 6.59
CA GLY A 200 -2.76 -10.69 6.42
C GLY A 200 -2.58 -9.23 6.01
N GLY A 201 -3.19 -8.84 4.92
CA GLY A 201 -3.24 -7.46 4.46
C GLY A 201 -4.61 -6.84 4.71
N CYS A 202 -4.67 -5.61 5.28
CA CYS A 202 -5.89 -4.84 5.44
C CYS A 202 -5.58 -3.36 5.24
N TYR A 203 -6.30 -2.71 4.31
CA TYR A 203 -6.07 -1.31 3.94
C TYR A 203 -7.39 -0.55 3.88
N GLY A 204 -7.48 0.58 4.58
CA GLY A 204 -8.59 1.52 4.46
C GLY A 204 -8.30 2.56 3.40
N PHE A 205 -9.28 2.86 2.56
CA PHE A 205 -9.16 3.83 1.48
C PHE A 205 -10.31 4.83 1.50
N HIS A 206 -9.98 6.12 1.50
CA HIS A 206 -10.96 7.20 1.37
C HIS A 206 -11.21 7.46 -0.12
N LYS A 207 -12.45 7.38 -0.53
CA LYS A 207 -12.85 7.67 -1.92
C LYS A 207 -12.66 9.14 -2.24
N PHE A 208 -12.66 9.46 -3.53
CA PHE A 208 -12.66 10.85 -3.96
C PHE A 208 -13.75 11.66 -3.23
N ASP A 209 -13.38 12.73 -2.55
CA ASP A 209 -14.29 13.68 -1.92
C ASP A 209 -13.91 15.12 -2.30
N GLY A 210 -14.77 15.77 -3.05
CA GLY A 210 -14.56 17.17 -3.46
C GLY A 210 -14.71 18.18 -2.30
N LEU A 211 -15.12 17.74 -1.11
CA LEU A 211 -15.30 18.57 0.07
C LEU A 211 -14.16 18.41 1.08
N ASP A 212 -13.52 17.23 1.11
CA ASP A 212 -12.37 16.95 1.94
C ASP A 212 -11.17 16.65 1.04
N SER A 213 -10.36 17.67 0.82
CA SER A 213 -9.20 17.58 -0.07
C SER A 213 -8.05 16.77 0.52
N ASP A 214 -7.87 16.76 1.85
CA ASP A 214 -6.66 16.23 2.49
C ASP A 214 -6.62 14.70 2.52
N LEU A 215 -7.79 14.06 2.68
CA LEU A 215 -7.90 12.60 2.70
C LEU A 215 -8.52 12.01 1.42
N SER A 216 -8.95 12.86 0.49
CA SER A 216 -9.57 12.42 -0.77
C SER A 216 -8.61 11.52 -1.56
N GLU A 217 -9.08 10.33 -1.95
CA GLU A 217 -8.30 9.31 -2.67
C GLU A 217 -7.00 8.91 -1.96
N THR A 218 -7.05 8.76 -0.64
CA THR A 218 -5.88 8.47 0.20
C THR A 218 -6.08 7.16 0.97
N PHE A 219 -5.01 6.38 1.13
CA PHE A 219 -5.01 5.26 2.05
C PHE A 219 -4.95 5.78 3.49
N LEU A 220 -5.97 5.43 4.29
CA LEU A 220 -6.11 5.89 5.67
C LEU A 220 -5.25 5.11 6.64
N PHE A 221 -5.09 3.81 6.39
CA PHE A 221 -4.26 2.94 7.20
C PHE A 221 -3.71 1.76 6.40
N GLU A 222 -2.60 1.23 6.89
CA GLU A 222 -1.98 -0.01 6.50
C GLU A 222 -1.97 -0.99 7.68
N TYR A 223 -2.43 -2.21 7.46
CA TYR A 223 -2.16 -3.36 8.31
C TYR A 223 -1.49 -4.44 7.44
N LEU A 224 -0.32 -4.87 7.84
CA LEU A 224 0.40 -5.95 7.18
C LEU A 224 1.13 -6.76 8.27
N ALA A 225 0.46 -7.79 8.77
CA ALA A 225 0.96 -8.62 9.86
C ALA A 225 0.40 -10.04 9.81
N ARG A 226 1.03 -10.95 10.54
CA ARG A 226 0.58 -12.31 10.71
C ARG A 226 0.58 -12.65 12.20
N PRO A 227 -0.49 -12.38 12.95
CA PRO A 227 -0.64 -12.90 14.30
C PRO A 227 -0.69 -14.44 14.30
N ASP A 228 -0.39 -15.04 15.45
CA ASP A 228 -0.37 -16.50 15.60
C ASP A 228 -1.76 -17.12 15.39
N ASP A 229 -2.81 -16.42 15.84
CA ASP A 229 -4.20 -16.80 15.60
C ASP A 229 -4.80 -15.93 14.48
N PRO A 230 -5.29 -16.50 13.36
CA PRO A 230 -6.02 -15.75 12.34
C PRO A 230 -7.26 -15.03 12.85
N ASP A 231 -7.92 -15.52 13.90
CA ASP A 231 -9.08 -14.84 14.49
C ASP A 231 -8.69 -13.46 15.07
N ASP A 232 -7.44 -13.27 15.52
CA ASP A 232 -6.91 -11.96 15.93
C ASP A 232 -6.84 -10.99 14.74
N PHE A 233 -6.36 -11.45 13.59
CA PHE A 233 -6.35 -10.65 12.36
C PHE A 233 -7.77 -10.28 11.92
N TYR A 234 -8.70 -11.25 12.01
CA TYR A 234 -10.09 -11.00 11.62
C TYR A 234 -10.79 -9.99 12.54
N GLU A 235 -10.49 -10.07 13.85
CA GLU A 235 -11.01 -9.09 14.83
C GLU A 235 -10.38 -7.71 14.62
N ASP A 236 -9.08 -7.62 14.34
CA ASP A 236 -8.41 -6.37 14.00
C ASP A 236 -9.06 -5.69 12.78
N CYS A 237 -9.33 -6.47 11.72
CA CYS A 237 -10.03 -5.95 10.53
C CYS A 237 -11.47 -5.50 10.85
N LEU A 238 -12.15 -6.23 11.74
CA LEU A 238 -13.50 -5.88 12.18
C LEU A 238 -13.50 -4.56 12.97
N MET A 239 -12.55 -4.40 13.91
CA MET A 239 -12.41 -3.17 14.68
C MET A 239 -12.11 -1.97 13.77
N ALA A 240 -11.23 -2.13 12.78
CA ALA A 240 -10.95 -1.08 11.80
C ALA A 240 -12.21 -0.72 10.98
N ALA A 241 -12.95 -1.72 10.50
CA ALA A 241 -14.17 -1.50 9.76
C ALA A 241 -15.23 -0.79 10.64
N TYR A 242 -15.33 -1.19 11.90
CA TYR A 242 -16.25 -0.60 12.86
C TYR A 242 -15.89 0.84 13.19
N PHE A 243 -14.59 1.14 13.41
CA PHE A 243 -14.11 2.50 13.66
C PHE A 243 -14.50 3.45 12.54
N PHE A 244 -14.25 3.06 11.28
CA PHE A 244 -14.61 3.88 10.13
C PHE A 244 -16.08 3.76 9.71
N GLY A 245 -16.85 2.85 10.29
CA GLY A 245 -18.25 2.61 9.94
C GLY A 245 -18.45 2.22 8.48
N CYS A 246 -17.53 1.49 7.86
CA CYS A 246 -17.44 1.27 6.43
C CYS A 246 -17.51 -0.20 6.01
N LYS A 247 -17.74 -0.43 4.72
CA LYS A 247 -17.81 -1.77 4.13
C LYS A 247 -16.44 -2.35 3.79
N VAL A 248 -16.35 -3.68 3.82
CA VAL A 248 -15.13 -4.45 3.57
C VAL A 248 -15.28 -5.29 2.30
N LEU A 249 -14.34 -5.17 1.37
CA LEU A 249 -14.14 -6.10 0.26
C LEU A 249 -13.00 -7.05 0.61
N VAL A 250 -13.30 -8.32 0.74
CA VAL A 250 -12.35 -9.36 1.12
C VAL A 250 -12.15 -10.35 -0.02
N GLU A 251 -10.92 -10.83 -0.18
CA GLU A 251 -10.66 -12.00 -1.00
C GLU A 251 -11.31 -13.24 -0.38
N ASN A 252 -12.20 -13.92 -1.14
CA ASN A 252 -13.03 -14.98 -0.59
C ASN A 252 -12.50 -16.40 -0.84
N ASN A 253 -11.30 -16.55 -1.33
CA ASN A 253 -10.67 -17.85 -1.53
C ASN A 253 -10.39 -18.58 -0.21
N LYS A 254 -10.39 -17.84 0.91
CA LYS A 254 -10.20 -18.33 2.27
C LYS A 254 -11.46 -18.07 3.08
N SER A 255 -12.11 -19.13 3.54
CA SER A 255 -13.42 -19.03 4.19
C SER A 255 -13.37 -18.56 5.64
N GLY A 256 -12.22 -18.62 6.31
CA GLY A 256 -12.04 -18.28 7.73
C GLY A 256 -12.57 -16.90 8.07
N PHE A 257 -12.13 -15.88 7.30
CA PHE A 257 -12.55 -14.49 7.48
C PHE A 257 -14.06 -14.30 7.33
N LEU A 258 -14.67 -14.91 6.30
CA LEU A 258 -16.10 -14.81 6.06
C LEU A 258 -16.89 -15.44 7.20
N ASN A 259 -16.48 -16.63 7.66
CA ASN A 259 -17.10 -17.34 8.77
C ASN A 259 -16.96 -16.57 10.09
N TYR A 260 -15.84 -15.87 10.30
CA TYR A 260 -15.64 -15.03 11.47
C TYR A 260 -16.65 -13.87 11.50
N PHE A 261 -16.75 -13.11 10.42
CA PHE A 261 -17.72 -12.01 10.29
C PHE A 261 -19.16 -12.49 10.42
N ASP A 262 -19.45 -13.71 9.93
CA ASP A 262 -20.78 -14.31 10.07
C ASP A 262 -21.09 -14.66 11.52
N ARG A 263 -20.19 -15.36 12.22
CA ARG A 263 -20.33 -15.71 13.66
C ARG A 263 -20.49 -14.47 14.54
N ARG A 264 -19.79 -13.36 14.19
CA ARG A 264 -19.84 -12.08 14.90
C ARG A 264 -21.08 -11.25 14.53
N GLY A 265 -21.88 -11.67 13.53
CA GLY A 265 -23.08 -10.95 13.07
C GLY A 265 -22.80 -9.80 12.12
N TYR A 266 -21.58 -9.67 11.61
CA TYR A 266 -21.12 -8.58 10.71
C TYR A 266 -21.13 -8.95 9.22
N SER A 267 -21.74 -10.05 8.80
CA SER A 267 -21.89 -10.40 7.38
C SER A 267 -22.44 -9.28 6.49
N PRO A 268 -23.35 -8.39 6.95
CA PRO A 268 -23.83 -7.26 6.15
C PRO A 268 -22.78 -6.20 5.84
N TRP A 269 -21.67 -6.20 6.56
CA TRP A 269 -20.54 -5.28 6.32
C TRP A 269 -19.67 -5.71 5.15
N LEU A 270 -19.75 -6.98 4.76
CA LEU A 270 -19.00 -7.51 3.63
C LEU A 270 -19.68 -7.14 2.31
N ILE A 271 -18.86 -6.65 1.37
CA ILE A 271 -19.31 -6.32 0.00
C ILE A 271 -19.67 -7.61 -0.73
N ARG A 272 -20.79 -7.60 -1.46
CA ARG A 272 -21.25 -8.70 -2.30
C ARG A 272 -20.79 -8.49 -3.74
N PRO A 273 -20.42 -9.56 -4.45
CA PRO A 273 -20.17 -9.46 -5.87
C PRO A 273 -21.49 -9.17 -6.62
N LYS A 274 -21.40 -8.35 -7.66
CA LYS A 274 -22.54 -8.10 -8.53
C LYS A 274 -22.91 -9.37 -9.31
N GLY A 275 -24.21 -9.62 -9.46
CA GLY A 275 -24.70 -10.80 -10.16
C GLY A 275 -24.45 -12.13 -9.45
N GLY A 276 -23.77 -12.14 -8.30
CA GLY A 276 -23.54 -13.34 -7.49
C GLY A 276 -24.79 -13.79 -6.72
N ARG A 277 -24.72 -15.01 -6.17
CA ARG A 277 -25.78 -15.51 -5.28
C ARG A 277 -25.93 -14.59 -4.06
N LYS A 278 -27.15 -14.43 -3.53
CA LYS A 278 -27.42 -13.58 -2.34
C LYS A 278 -26.56 -13.91 -1.12
N THR A 279 -26.07 -15.14 -1.04
CA THR A 279 -25.18 -15.62 0.03
C THR A 279 -23.70 -15.36 -0.23
N GLN A 280 -23.31 -15.02 -1.46
CA GLN A 280 -21.90 -14.81 -1.81
C GLN A 280 -21.40 -13.48 -1.24
N ARG A 281 -20.22 -13.48 -0.63
CA ARG A 281 -19.51 -12.33 -0.08
C ARG A 281 -18.09 -12.29 -0.62
N GLY A 282 -17.51 -11.10 -0.67
CA GLY A 282 -16.11 -10.92 -1.11
C GLY A 282 -15.93 -11.12 -2.61
N ILE A 283 -14.67 -11.18 -3.02
CA ILE A 283 -14.25 -11.33 -4.42
C ILE A 283 -13.31 -12.54 -4.55
N SER A 284 -13.46 -13.33 -5.62
CA SER A 284 -12.51 -14.40 -5.91
C SER A 284 -11.30 -13.84 -6.66
N ALA A 285 -10.08 -14.15 -6.19
CA ALA A 285 -8.83 -13.74 -6.83
C ALA A 285 -8.51 -14.65 -8.04
N GLY A 286 -9.36 -14.60 -9.06
CA GLY A 286 -9.09 -15.20 -10.38
C GLY A 286 -8.27 -14.26 -11.26
N VAL A 287 -7.85 -14.75 -12.44
CA VAL A 287 -7.04 -13.97 -13.40
C VAL A 287 -7.71 -12.64 -13.74
N ALA A 288 -8.97 -12.66 -14.16
CA ALA A 288 -9.70 -11.44 -14.55
C ALA A 288 -9.85 -10.42 -13.40
N SER A 289 -10.05 -10.87 -12.15
CA SER A 289 -10.15 -9.94 -11.01
C SER A 289 -8.79 -9.35 -10.63
N LYS A 290 -7.69 -10.09 -10.80
CA LYS A 290 -6.33 -9.58 -10.61
C LYS A 290 -5.95 -8.58 -11.70
N GLU A 291 -6.27 -8.85 -12.96
CA GLU A 291 -6.08 -7.90 -14.06
C GLU A 291 -6.86 -6.60 -13.82
N GLN A 292 -8.11 -6.71 -13.36
CA GLN A 292 -8.91 -5.55 -13.00
C GLN A 292 -8.29 -4.76 -11.83
N LEU A 293 -7.79 -5.45 -10.81
CA LEU A 293 -7.07 -4.83 -9.70
C LEU A 293 -5.84 -4.07 -10.21
N ALA A 294 -5.02 -4.74 -11.02
CA ALA A 294 -3.81 -4.16 -11.58
C ALA A 294 -4.11 -2.92 -12.44
N SER A 295 -5.14 -2.98 -13.29
CA SER A 295 -5.56 -1.84 -14.11
C SER A 295 -6.05 -0.66 -13.27
N ALA A 296 -6.90 -0.92 -12.25
CA ALA A 296 -7.39 0.13 -11.37
C ALA A 296 -6.25 0.78 -10.57
N PHE A 297 -5.31 -0.03 -10.10
CA PHE A 297 -4.17 0.44 -9.34
C PHE A 297 -3.17 1.21 -10.22
N ALA A 298 -2.91 0.75 -11.46
CA ALA A 298 -2.07 1.49 -12.41
C ALA A 298 -2.63 2.90 -12.67
N SER A 299 -3.94 3.01 -12.89
CA SER A 299 -4.61 4.31 -13.03
C SER A 299 -4.49 5.17 -11.77
N TYR A 300 -4.61 4.59 -10.59
CA TYR A 300 -4.43 5.30 -9.33
C TYR A 300 -2.99 5.82 -9.18
N ILE A 301 -1.99 4.99 -9.46
CA ILE A 301 -0.57 5.37 -9.39
C ILE A 301 -0.26 6.50 -10.36
N GLU A 302 -0.81 6.49 -11.57
CA GLU A 302 -0.56 7.59 -12.53
C GLU A 302 -1.02 8.95 -12.00
N ASN A 303 -2.05 9.02 -11.18
CA ASN A 303 -2.70 10.26 -10.77
C ASN A 303 -2.49 10.63 -9.29
N ASN A 304 -2.12 9.69 -8.43
CA ASN A 304 -2.15 9.86 -6.97
C ASN A 304 -0.98 9.15 -6.25
N THR A 305 0.15 8.92 -6.92
CA THR A 305 1.30 8.20 -6.30
C THR A 305 1.78 8.89 -5.03
N GLU A 306 1.76 10.23 -5.02
CA GLU A 306 2.19 11.07 -3.89
C GLU A 306 1.34 10.86 -2.63
N LYS A 307 0.14 10.29 -2.77
CA LYS A 307 -0.76 9.96 -1.65
C LYS A 307 -0.47 8.61 -1.00
N ILE A 308 0.44 7.82 -1.58
CA ILE A 308 0.88 6.55 -0.98
C ILE A 308 1.99 6.86 0.02
N ILE A 309 1.65 6.86 1.31
CA ILE A 309 2.58 7.24 2.38
C ILE A 309 3.21 6.04 3.10
N PHE A 310 2.82 4.82 2.75
CA PHE A 310 3.26 3.59 3.43
C PHE A 310 4.40 2.92 2.66
N PRO A 311 5.65 2.93 3.19
CA PRO A 311 6.80 2.37 2.47
C PRO A 311 6.70 0.87 2.18
N ARG A 312 6.02 0.10 3.04
CA ARG A 312 5.82 -1.34 2.80
C ARG A 312 4.93 -1.57 1.59
N LEU A 313 3.86 -0.78 1.43
CA LEU A 313 3.00 -0.83 0.24
C LEU A 313 3.77 -0.45 -1.03
N LEU A 314 4.54 0.64 -1.00
CA LEU A 314 5.36 1.06 -2.14
C LEU A 314 6.36 -0.02 -2.57
N ASN A 315 7.00 -0.68 -1.61
CA ASN A 315 7.90 -1.79 -1.88
C ASN A 315 7.19 -2.99 -2.51
N ASP A 316 6.00 -3.34 -1.98
CA ASP A 316 5.23 -4.47 -2.46
C ASP A 316 4.67 -4.22 -3.88
N LEU A 317 4.28 -2.96 -4.19
CA LEU A 317 3.88 -2.53 -5.53
C LEU A 317 5.01 -2.65 -6.55
N LEU A 318 6.25 -2.30 -6.16
CA LEU A 318 7.42 -2.44 -7.02
C LEU A 318 7.77 -3.90 -7.34
N ASP A 319 7.49 -4.81 -6.40
CA ASP A 319 7.73 -6.25 -6.54
C ASP A 319 6.51 -7.01 -7.09
N PHE A 320 5.43 -6.31 -7.49
CA PHE A 320 4.18 -6.95 -7.88
C PHE A 320 4.27 -7.64 -9.24
N ASP A 321 3.95 -8.93 -9.24
CA ASP A 321 3.78 -9.76 -10.43
C ASP A 321 2.36 -10.34 -10.46
N ILE A 322 1.57 -9.99 -11.48
CA ILE A 322 0.20 -10.49 -11.63
C ILE A 322 0.14 -12.02 -11.67
N GLN A 323 1.14 -12.66 -12.28
CA GLN A 323 1.18 -14.13 -12.46
C GLN A 323 1.55 -14.82 -11.14
N ASN A 324 2.32 -14.16 -10.27
CA ASN A 324 2.82 -14.72 -9.02
C ASN A 324 2.56 -13.80 -7.80
N SER A 325 1.33 -13.32 -7.68
CA SER A 325 0.92 -12.35 -6.65
C SER A 325 0.79 -12.94 -5.23
N THR A 326 1.15 -14.21 -5.01
CA THR A 326 1.04 -14.88 -3.70
C THR A 326 1.96 -14.30 -2.62
N LYS A 327 2.86 -13.39 -2.99
CA LYS A 327 3.82 -12.72 -2.10
C LYS A 327 3.49 -11.24 -1.90
N ASN A 328 2.47 -10.75 -2.58
CA ASN A 328 2.12 -9.33 -2.63
C ASN A 328 0.84 -9.05 -1.84
N ASP A 329 0.84 -9.46 -0.58
CA ASP A 329 -0.33 -9.35 0.31
C ASP A 329 -0.76 -7.87 0.49
N ALA A 330 0.20 -6.93 0.52
CA ALA A 330 -0.10 -5.49 0.62
C ALA A 330 -0.76 -4.96 -0.65
N THR A 331 -0.23 -5.28 -1.83
CA THR A 331 -0.80 -4.89 -3.12
C THR A 331 -2.18 -5.50 -3.33
N MET A 332 -2.37 -6.77 -2.96
CA MET A 332 -3.66 -7.44 -3.08
C MET A 332 -4.72 -6.76 -2.20
N ALA A 333 -4.43 -6.58 -0.91
CA ALA A 333 -5.38 -5.97 0.02
C ALA A 333 -5.71 -4.51 -0.34
N SER A 334 -4.70 -3.69 -0.60
CA SER A 334 -4.89 -2.28 -0.98
C SER A 334 -5.57 -2.14 -2.35
N GLY A 335 -5.25 -3.02 -3.30
CA GLY A 335 -5.91 -3.08 -4.60
C GLY A 335 -7.40 -3.43 -4.48
N TRP A 336 -7.79 -4.32 -3.56
CA TRP A 336 -9.21 -4.57 -3.30
C TRP A 336 -9.91 -3.34 -2.71
N ALA A 337 -9.23 -2.52 -1.90
CA ALA A 337 -9.80 -1.25 -1.42
C ALA A 337 -10.06 -0.28 -2.59
N ILE A 338 -9.12 -0.12 -3.53
CA ILE A 338 -9.30 0.70 -4.73
C ILE A 338 -10.45 0.16 -5.60
N VAL A 339 -10.45 -1.14 -5.88
CA VAL A 339 -11.53 -1.78 -6.65
C VAL A 339 -12.90 -1.53 -6.01
N ALA A 340 -13.00 -1.64 -4.67
CA ALA A 340 -14.24 -1.35 -3.96
C ALA A 340 -14.62 0.14 -4.05
N ALA A 341 -13.63 1.04 -3.96
CA ALA A 341 -13.87 2.48 -4.03
C ALA A 341 -14.45 2.92 -5.36
N TYR A 342 -13.92 2.43 -6.47
CA TYR A 342 -14.39 2.79 -7.80
C TYR A 342 -15.69 2.07 -8.21
N ARG A 343 -15.97 0.91 -7.62
CA ARG A 343 -17.21 0.15 -7.92
C ARG A 343 -18.42 0.62 -7.12
N LEU A 344 -18.23 1.11 -5.90
CA LEU A 344 -19.32 1.55 -5.04
C LEU A 344 -19.68 2.99 -5.39
N LYS A 345 -20.82 3.22 -6.05
CA LYS A 345 -21.36 4.58 -6.28
C LYS A 345 -21.50 5.30 -4.92
N ARG A 346 -21.14 6.58 -4.91
CA ARG A 346 -21.39 7.45 -3.76
C ARG A 346 -22.90 7.55 -3.51
N THR A 347 -23.33 7.31 -2.29
CA THR A 347 -24.59 7.88 -1.82
C THR A 347 -24.36 9.37 -1.64
N LYS A 348 -25.07 10.20 -2.41
CA LYS A 348 -25.11 11.64 -2.11
C LYS A 348 -25.53 11.79 -0.65
N LYS A 349 -24.80 12.57 0.16
CA LYS A 349 -25.34 13.10 1.41
C LYS A 349 -26.59 13.88 1.03
N ILE A 350 -27.76 13.31 1.16
CA ILE A 350 -29.01 14.02 1.12
C ILE A 350 -29.05 14.75 2.46
N ALA A 351 -29.10 16.08 2.42
CA ALA A 351 -29.47 16.89 3.57
C ALA A 351 -30.73 16.25 4.17
N ILE A 352 -30.70 16.03 5.49
CA ILE A 352 -31.75 15.41 6.25
C ILE A 352 -33.06 16.14 5.96
N ASN A 353 -33.91 15.56 5.13
CA ASN A 353 -35.34 15.73 5.18
C ASN A 353 -35.91 14.31 5.23
N GLU A 354 -36.60 14.04 6.32
CA GLU A 354 -37.30 12.81 6.60
C GLU A 354 -38.25 12.48 5.44
N GLU A 355 -37.97 11.37 4.76
CA GLU A 355 -39.01 10.44 4.31
C GLU A 355 -38.32 9.27 3.59
N SER A 356 -38.68 8.10 4.06
CA SER A 356 -38.22 6.79 3.67
C SER A 356 -38.48 6.44 2.22
N GLU A 357 -37.51 5.85 1.53
CA GLU A 357 -37.76 4.74 0.60
C GLU A 357 -36.51 3.89 0.44
N GLU A 358 -36.64 2.60 0.62
CA GLU A 358 -35.64 1.57 0.37
C GLU A 358 -35.26 1.56 -1.11
N ASN A 359 -34.18 2.20 -1.48
CA ASN A 359 -33.62 2.06 -2.81
C ASN A 359 -32.57 0.96 -2.86
N ASN A 360 -33.00 -0.21 -3.34
CA ASN A 360 -32.12 -1.24 -3.85
C ASN A 360 -31.26 -0.63 -4.98
N ILE A 361 -29.97 -0.45 -4.73
CA ILE A 361 -29.05 0.06 -5.74
C ILE A 361 -28.56 -1.12 -6.58
N ASP A 362 -29.12 -1.24 -7.77
CA ASP A 362 -28.62 -2.13 -8.83
C ASP A 362 -27.42 -1.50 -9.53
N PHE A 363 -26.35 -2.28 -9.71
CA PHE A 363 -25.12 -1.86 -10.34
C PHE A 363 -25.08 -2.28 -11.82
N ASP A 364 -24.93 -1.31 -12.73
CA ASP A 364 -24.77 -1.56 -14.17
C ASP A 364 -23.29 -1.39 -14.62
N PHE A 365 -22.76 -2.41 -15.32
CA PHE A 365 -21.36 -2.51 -15.78
C PHE A 365 -21.16 -2.11 -17.23
N SER A 366 -22.22 -1.69 -17.93
CA SER A 366 -22.15 -1.46 -19.38
C SER A 366 -21.36 -0.23 -19.79
N ASP A 367 -20.97 0.66 -18.86
CA ASP A 367 -20.38 1.95 -19.17
C ASP A 367 -18.84 2.06 -18.97
N ILE A 368 -18.11 0.94 -18.88
CA ILE A 368 -16.64 0.94 -18.84
C ILE A 368 -16.09 0.31 -20.13
N SER A 369 -16.49 0.84 -21.27
CA SER A 369 -15.72 0.78 -22.49
C SER A 369 -15.59 2.21 -23.02
N MET A 370 -14.37 2.70 -23.05
CA MET A 370 -13.90 4.00 -23.56
C MET A 370 -13.82 5.14 -22.50
N ILE A 371 -12.70 5.25 -21.86
CA ILE A 371 -11.82 6.44 -21.96
C ILE A 371 -10.40 5.91 -21.83
#